data_6c9a86667b1fff94579a4af215294520
#
_entry.id   6c9a86667b1fff94579a4af215294520
#
_cell.length_a   1.000
_cell.length_b   1.000
_cell.length_c   1.000
_cell.angle_alpha   90.00
_cell.angle_beta   90.00
_cell.angle_gamma   90.00
#
_symmetry.space_group_name_H-M   'P 1'
#
loop_
_entity.id
_entity.type
_entity.pdbx_description
1 polymer ?
#
loop_
_entity_poly.entity_id
_entity_poly.type
_entity_poly.pdbx_seq_one_letter_code
_entity_poly.pdbx_strand_id
1 'polypeptide(L)'
;VKRIVWFFLLFLHTALTAATLSYDAISAALQRTLAHHLPSSQASQLRYIYKANHNRPFWIGQANSAKMSQMIQALEDPLFNYKFKPFDRIGIKKILYYLDNDNLPAQTRAELYARLDVMLTNSFLRLARFIVEGDVDWKLVQQKLAKLKEQEDIDAVWEMHPKTFHDLDGLITAAQQGNIRAYLTSLIPLESRYRSLIKLLQNYRRMDRFPKIPYTGNVIKPGDYSPRIELIKKRLQITGDYPANADIDNTFDETLRKAILRYQKRYLLEPTGIVDKTLVWYLNRPLTEKIRQIIVNLDKTKLYPKRFENAYVEVNVPEFALRYYENGRVAFKTDVVVGRIDRPTPIFSDTIDYIVLNPTWTITDNLIKRDLIPTLRKDPYYLEDHNIHVFLGNREVNVTVDALEPYEHSDKPVPYRFVQYPGDDNALGRIKFMFPNKYSVYLHDTDNKALLTRRYKVFSSGCIRVDKPFVLADFILKYADKHYSEEEIENILYENKPFTVRLKHPVPIHILYFTVYVEKGVAYFKYDIYMYDKIIEESTAGNKKETFEVPANRLRTVKKNAPQALPQE
;
A
#
# COMPACT_ATOMS: atom_id res chain seq x y z
N VAL A 1 -5.30 -22.80 24.55
CA VAL A 1 -6.50 -22.88 25.40
C VAL A 1 -6.10 -22.88 26.88
N LYS A 2 -5.15 -23.70 27.34
CA LYS A 2 -4.73 -23.74 28.77
C LYS A 2 -4.11 -22.41 29.29
N ARG A 3 -3.42 -21.61 28.46
CA ARG A 3 -2.86 -20.30 28.87
C ARG A 3 -3.92 -19.20 29.00
N ILE A 4 -5.04 -19.30 28.29
CA ILE A 4 -6.16 -18.34 28.38
C ILE A 4 -6.97 -18.56 29.66
N VAL A 5 -7.14 -19.80 30.09
CA VAL A 5 -7.87 -20.14 31.32
C VAL A 5 -7.13 -19.66 32.56
N TRP A 6 -5.78 -19.73 32.61
CA TRP A 6 -4.98 -19.18 33.70
C TRP A 6 -5.09 -17.64 33.79
N PHE A 7 -5.22 -16.95 32.68
CA PHE A 7 -5.42 -15.52 32.64
C PHE A 7 -6.80 -15.10 33.20
N PHE A 8 -7.85 -15.88 32.90
CA PHE A 8 -9.19 -15.61 33.45
C PHE A 8 -9.29 -15.83 34.96
N LEU A 9 -8.60 -16.84 35.50
CA LEU A 9 -8.54 -17.10 36.96
C LEU A 9 -7.77 -15.99 37.69
N LEU A 10 -6.68 -15.49 37.15
CA LEU A 10 -5.95 -14.33 37.71
C LEU A 10 -6.82 -13.08 37.76
N PHE A 11 -7.66 -12.85 36.76
CA PHE A 11 -8.57 -11.70 36.69
C PHE A 11 -9.70 -11.75 37.70
N LEU A 12 -10.23 -12.93 37.98
CA LEU A 12 -11.28 -13.08 39.01
C LEU A 12 -10.73 -12.75 40.41
N HIS A 13 -9.50 -13.18 40.70
CA HIS A 13 -8.87 -12.96 42.01
C HIS A 13 -8.53 -11.49 42.27
N THR A 14 -7.94 -10.80 41.28
CA THR A 14 -7.62 -9.37 41.42
C THR A 14 -8.86 -8.48 41.51
N ALA A 15 -9.98 -8.88 40.88
CA ALA A 15 -11.26 -8.18 41.02
C ALA A 15 -11.90 -8.39 42.43
N LEU A 16 -11.72 -9.59 43.03
CA LEU A 16 -12.23 -9.89 44.35
C LEU A 16 -11.44 -9.19 45.46
N THR A 17 -10.11 -9.11 45.34
CA THR A 17 -9.23 -8.43 46.32
C THR A 17 -9.33 -6.91 46.23
N ALA A 18 -9.69 -6.34 45.07
CA ALA A 18 -9.96 -4.90 44.96
C ALA A 18 -11.23 -4.46 45.73
N ALA A 19 -12.17 -5.37 46.02
CA ALA A 19 -13.38 -5.08 46.76
C ALA A 19 -13.13 -4.79 48.25
N THR A 20 -11.96 -5.18 48.79
CA THR A 20 -11.58 -4.94 50.20
C THR A 20 -10.77 -3.66 50.39
N LEU A 21 -10.28 -3.03 49.29
CA LEU A 21 -9.54 -1.78 49.33
C LEU A 21 -10.47 -0.59 49.03
N SER A 22 -10.41 0.46 49.87
CA SER A 22 -11.19 1.67 49.64
C SER A 22 -10.83 2.28 48.26
N TYR A 23 -11.85 2.57 47.45
CA TYR A 23 -11.71 3.26 46.19
C TYR A 23 -11.02 4.63 46.35
N ASP A 24 -11.22 5.30 47.50
CA ASP A 24 -10.59 6.57 47.82
C ASP A 24 -9.09 6.44 48.03
N ALA A 25 -8.61 5.33 48.60
CA ALA A 25 -7.18 5.07 48.76
C ALA A 25 -6.49 4.91 47.37
N ILE A 26 -7.15 4.25 46.43
CA ILE A 26 -6.64 4.11 45.04
C ILE A 26 -6.66 5.48 44.33
N SER A 27 -7.72 6.26 44.49
CA SER A 27 -7.83 7.59 43.89
C SER A 27 -6.77 8.56 44.44
N ALA A 28 -6.50 8.53 45.74
CA ALA A 28 -5.43 9.31 46.36
C ALA A 28 -4.03 8.89 45.87
N ALA A 29 -3.79 7.59 45.70
CA ALA A 29 -2.54 7.07 45.12
C ALA A 29 -2.41 7.48 43.66
N LEU A 30 -3.51 7.47 42.90
CA LEU A 30 -3.54 7.91 41.49
C LEU A 30 -3.17 9.40 41.38
N GLN A 31 -3.72 10.28 42.21
CA GLN A 31 -3.36 11.70 42.22
C GLN A 31 -1.86 11.93 42.45
N ARG A 32 -1.25 11.18 43.37
CA ARG A 32 0.21 11.22 43.61
C ARG A 32 0.98 10.75 42.37
N THR A 33 0.53 9.68 41.73
CA THR A 33 1.16 9.16 40.49
C THR A 33 1.07 10.17 39.34
N LEU A 34 -0.06 10.83 39.15
CA LEU A 34 -0.27 11.87 38.16
C LEU A 34 0.61 13.11 38.39
N ALA A 35 0.91 13.43 39.65
CA ALA A 35 1.78 14.57 39.97
C ALA A 35 3.26 14.29 39.67
N HIS A 36 3.76 13.09 40.00
CA HIS A 36 5.20 12.84 40.09
C HIS A 36 5.75 11.71 39.19
N HIS A 37 4.93 10.83 38.67
CA HIS A 37 5.40 9.56 38.05
C HIS A 37 4.88 9.29 36.66
N LEU A 38 4.55 10.33 35.87
CA LEU A 38 4.10 10.17 34.49
C LEU A 38 5.26 10.03 33.52
N PRO A 39 5.11 9.24 32.44
CA PRO A 39 6.05 9.25 31.31
C PRO A 39 6.14 10.65 30.70
N SER A 40 7.33 11.23 30.62
CA SER A 40 7.55 12.63 30.20
C SER A 40 6.93 12.97 28.84
N SER A 41 7.01 12.04 27.88
CA SER A 41 6.51 12.24 26.50
C SER A 41 4.99 12.29 26.37
N GLN A 42 4.23 11.74 27.34
CA GLN A 42 2.76 11.69 27.32
C GLN A 42 2.11 12.38 28.54
N ALA A 43 2.90 13.00 29.41
CA ALA A 43 2.45 13.53 30.69
C ALA A 43 1.28 14.53 30.55
N SER A 44 1.35 15.46 29.61
CA SER A 44 0.30 16.46 29.37
C SER A 44 -1.03 15.82 28.95
N GLN A 45 -0.97 14.84 28.06
CA GLN A 45 -2.16 14.14 27.56
C GLN A 45 -2.77 13.23 28.62
N LEU A 46 -1.95 12.52 29.40
CA LEU A 46 -2.43 11.70 30.52
C LEU A 46 -3.12 12.56 31.57
N ARG A 47 -2.56 13.74 31.91
CA ARG A 47 -3.22 14.68 32.82
C ARG A 47 -4.56 15.18 32.27
N TYR A 48 -4.64 15.50 30.99
CA TYR A 48 -5.90 15.87 30.34
C TYR A 48 -6.94 14.76 30.45
N ILE A 49 -6.55 13.51 30.08
CA ILE A 49 -7.43 12.34 30.13
C ILE A 49 -7.97 12.10 31.53
N TYR A 50 -7.10 12.12 32.54
CA TYR A 50 -7.54 11.90 33.91
C TYR A 50 -8.36 13.08 34.50
N LYS A 51 -8.03 14.32 34.11
CA LYS A 51 -8.84 15.50 34.51
C LYS A 51 -10.27 15.37 33.99
N ALA A 52 -10.44 14.94 32.73
CA ALA A 52 -11.76 14.69 32.13
C ALA A 52 -12.52 13.54 32.81
N ASN A 53 -11.82 12.62 33.50
CA ASN A 53 -12.43 11.56 34.33
C ASN A 53 -12.45 11.93 35.84
N HIS A 54 -12.43 13.20 36.18
CA HIS A 54 -12.44 13.68 37.59
C HIS A 54 -11.29 13.10 38.46
N ASN A 55 -10.14 12.78 37.83
CA ASN A 55 -8.98 12.12 38.42
C ASN A 55 -9.30 10.76 39.09
N ARG A 56 -10.30 10.04 38.54
CA ARG A 56 -10.71 8.71 38.99
C ARG A 56 -10.07 7.62 38.12
N PRO A 57 -9.85 6.41 38.66
CA PRO A 57 -9.39 5.27 37.86
C PRO A 57 -10.38 4.90 36.74
N PHE A 58 -9.86 4.50 35.57
CA PHE A 58 -10.66 3.99 34.47
C PHE A 58 -10.85 2.48 34.52
N TRP A 59 -9.81 1.75 34.95
CA TRP A 59 -9.69 0.31 34.75
C TRP A 59 -9.85 -0.49 36.04
N ILE A 60 -9.75 0.14 37.20
CA ILE A 60 -9.71 -0.51 38.49
C ILE A 60 -11.09 -0.47 39.16
N GLY A 61 -11.43 -1.54 39.89
CA GLY A 61 -12.70 -1.74 40.55
C GLY A 61 -13.54 -2.84 39.90
N GLN A 62 -14.46 -3.45 40.68
CA GLN A 62 -15.26 -4.61 40.23
C GLN A 62 -16.05 -4.33 38.95
N ALA A 63 -16.65 -3.15 38.84
CA ALA A 63 -17.40 -2.73 37.65
C ALA A 63 -16.51 -2.53 36.40
N ASN A 64 -15.18 -2.40 36.57
CA ASN A 64 -14.24 -2.09 35.51
C ASN A 64 -13.40 -3.32 35.06
N SER A 65 -13.55 -4.48 35.68
CA SER A 65 -12.77 -5.69 35.35
C SER A 65 -12.90 -6.12 33.90
N ALA A 66 -14.10 -6.04 33.34
CA ALA A 66 -14.37 -6.33 31.93
C ALA A 66 -13.65 -5.36 30.98
N LYS A 67 -13.60 -4.06 31.32
CA LYS A 67 -12.90 -3.03 30.52
C LYS A 67 -11.38 -3.29 30.54
N MET A 68 -10.81 -3.57 31.69
CA MET A 68 -9.39 -3.90 31.84
C MET A 68 -9.04 -5.14 31.00
N SER A 69 -9.87 -6.18 31.05
CA SER A 69 -9.70 -7.39 30.23
C SER A 69 -9.71 -7.07 28.74
N GLN A 70 -10.69 -6.29 28.26
CA GLN A 70 -10.76 -5.85 26.87
C GLN A 70 -9.51 -5.08 26.45
N MET A 71 -9.02 -4.18 27.31
CA MET A 71 -7.82 -3.39 27.02
C MET A 71 -6.57 -4.28 26.88
N ILE A 72 -6.38 -5.22 27.79
CA ILE A 72 -5.25 -6.16 27.72
C ILE A 72 -5.34 -7.05 26.48
N GLN A 73 -6.53 -7.53 26.14
CA GLN A 73 -6.76 -8.28 24.91
C GLN A 73 -6.44 -7.44 23.66
N ALA A 74 -6.80 -6.15 23.65
CA ALA A 74 -6.52 -5.26 22.53
C ALA A 74 -5.01 -5.07 22.32
N LEU A 75 -4.19 -5.04 23.38
CA LEU A 75 -2.73 -4.96 23.27
C LEU A 75 -2.11 -6.19 22.59
N GLU A 76 -2.76 -7.33 22.70
CA GLU A 76 -2.30 -8.60 22.11
C GLU A 76 -2.98 -8.94 20.78
N ASP A 77 -4.06 -8.22 20.40
CA ASP A 77 -4.79 -8.46 19.16
C ASP A 77 -3.98 -7.95 17.95
N PRO A 78 -3.61 -8.84 17.02
CA PRO A 78 -2.89 -8.42 15.79
C PRO A 78 -3.67 -7.42 14.93
N LEU A 79 -4.99 -7.32 15.09
CA LEU A 79 -5.79 -6.30 14.40
C LEU A 79 -5.34 -4.88 14.77
N PHE A 80 -4.94 -4.66 16.01
CA PHE A 80 -4.53 -3.37 16.52
C PHE A 80 -3.01 -3.25 16.68
N ASN A 81 -2.34 -4.35 17.01
CA ASN A 81 -0.90 -4.40 17.28
C ASN A 81 -0.19 -5.44 16.39
N TYR A 82 -0.23 -5.24 15.07
CA TYR A 82 0.36 -6.18 14.10
C TYR A 82 1.90 -6.26 14.14
N LYS A 83 2.59 -5.30 14.77
CA LYS A 83 4.05 -5.33 14.99
C LYS A 83 4.45 -5.89 16.35
N PHE A 84 3.49 -6.32 17.18
CA PHE A 84 3.74 -6.80 18.55
C PHE A 84 4.54 -5.81 19.41
N LYS A 85 4.24 -4.52 19.29
CA LYS A 85 4.82 -3.49 20.15
C LYS A 85 4.53 -3.79 21.62
N PRO A 86 5.48 -3.59 22.53
CA PRO A 86 5.33 -3.98 23.94
C PRO A 86 4.23 -3.21 24.68
N PHE A 87 4.00 -1.91 24.39
CA PHE A 87 3.01 -1.05 25.03
C PHE A 87 2.86 -1.32 26.54
N ASP A 88 3.97 -1.37 27.26
CA ASP A 88 4.08 -1.65 28.71
C ASP A 88 3.52 -3.00 29.18
N ARG A 89 3.19 -3.92 28.24
CA ARG A 89 2.58 -5.23 28.54
C ARG A 89 3.36 -6.04 29.59
N ILE A 90 4.69 -6.00 29.57
CA ILE A 90 5.53 -6.71 30.55
C ILE A 90 5.33 -6.11 31.94
N GLY A 91 5.34 -4.78 32.06
CA GLY A 91 5.10 -4.09 33.33
C GLY A 91 3.70 -4.32 33.86
N ILE A 92 2.68 -4.28 32.99
CA ILE A 92 1.29 -4.61 33.34
C ILE A 92 1.20 -6.02 33.92
N LYS A 93 1.78 -7.03 33.23
CA LYS A 93 1.79 -8.42 33.71
C LYS A 93 2.51 -8.56 35.04
N LYS A 94 3.62 -7.84 35.24
CA LYS A 94 4.37 -7.85 36.50
C LYS A 94 3.55 -7.27 37.65
N ILE A 95 2.86 -6.16 37.46
CA ILE A 95 2.01 -5.56 38.47
C ILE A 95 0.84 -6.50 38.82
N LEU A 96 0.18 -7.08 37.81
CA LEU A 96 -0.91 -8.05 38.04
C LEU A 96 -0.44 -9.25 38.86
N TYR A 97 0.77 -9.77 38.59
CA TYR A 97 1.38 -10.86 39.35
C TYR A 97 1.62 -10.46 40.84
N TYR A 98 2.10 -9.22 41.08
CA TYR A 98 2.27 -8.76 42.47
C TYR A 98 0.94 -8.55 43.19
N LEU A 99 -0.07 -8.06 42.49
CA LEU A 99 -1.41 -7.84 43.09
C LEU A 99 -2.14 -9.14 43.46
N ASP A 100 -1.72 -10.29 42.94
CA ASP A 100 -2.21 -11.62 43.29
C ASP A 100 -1.70 -12.11 44.66
N ASN A 101 -0.79 -11.37 45.30
CA ASN A 101 -0.30 -11.66 46.63
C ASN A 101 -1.21 -11.03 47.72
N ASP A 102 -1.93 -11.86 48.47
CA ASP A 102 -2.89 -11.42 49.50
C ASP A 102 -2.25 -10.70 50.69
N ASN A 103 -0.95 -10.87 50.94
CA ASN A 103 -0.23 -10.29 52.07
C ASN A 103 0.33 -8.88 51.78
N LEU A 104 -0.01 -8.23 50.67
CA LEU A 104 0.45 -6.87 50.38
C LEU A 104 -0.19 -5.85 51.32
N PRO A 105 0.59 -4.90 51.91
CA PRO A 105 0.05 -3.77 52.65
C PRO A 105 -0.95 -2.97 51.81
N ALA A 106 -2.03 -2.50 52.43
CA ALA A 106 -3.11 -1.79 51.71
C ALA A 106 -2.59 -0.57 50.93
N GLN A 107 -1.65 0.20 51.49
CA GLN A 107 -1.04 1.33 50.79
C GLN A 107 -0.25 0.90 49.57
N THR A 108 0.58 -0.12 49.67
CA THR A 108 1.34 -0.68 48.52
C THR A 108 0.41 -1.20 47.44
N ARG A 109 -0.67 -1.87 47.84
CA ARG A 109 -1.69 -2.37 46.92
C ARG A 109 -2.38 -1.21 46.18
N ALA A 110 -2.72 -0.11 46.90
CA ALA A 110 -3.31 1.10 46.29
C ALA A 110 -2.37 1.75 45.26
N GLU A 111 -1.08 1.83 45.56
CA GLU A 111 -0.05 2.39 44.67
C GLU A 111 0.15 1.52 43.43
N LEU A 112 0.14 0.19 43.58
CA LEU A 112 0.21 -0.73 42.44
C LEU A 112 -1.01 -0.61 41.53
N TYR A 113 -2.23 -0.50 42.08
CA TYR A 113 -3.44 -0.26 41.29
C TYR A 113 -3.40 1.08 40.56
N ALA A 114 -3.00 2.16 41.23
CA ALA A 114 -2.85 3.47 40.59
C ALA A 114 -1.85 3.44 39.45
N ARG A 115 -0.71 2.78 39.63
CA ARG A 115 0.30 2.60 38.59
C ARG A 115 -0.22 1.75 37.43
N LEU A 116 -0.96 0.67 37.70
CA LEU A 116 -1.58 -0.18 36.68
C LEU A 116 -2.57 0.62 35.84
N ASP A 117 -3.42 1.44 36.47
CA ASP A 117 -4.41 2.27 35.78
C ASP A 117 -3.74 3.25 34.83
N VAL A 118 -2.68 3.96 35.27
CA VAL A 118 -1.91 4.86 34.42
C VAL A 118 -1.23 4.12 33.28
N MET A 119 -0.66 2.94 33.51
CA MET A 119 -0.01 2.15 32.48
C MET A 119 -1.00 1.67 31.42
N LEU A 120 -2.20 1.25 31.82
CA LEU A 120 -3.25 0.84 30.87
C LEU A 120 -3.75 2.03 30.04
N THR A 121 -3.97 3.20 30.67
CA THR A 121 -4.36 4.43 29.95
C THR A 121 -3.28 4.88 28.97
N ASN A 122 -2.01 4.88 29.38
CA ASN A 122 -0.88 5.18 28.51
C ASN A 122 -0.76 4.18 27.34
N SER A 123 -0.97 2.90 27.63
CA SER A 123 -0.95 1.86 26.59
C SER A 123 -2.10 2.02 25.61
N PHE A 124 -3.28 2.42 26.07
CA PHE A 124 -4.44 2.70 25.23
C PHE A 124 -4.18 3.88 24.28
N LEU A 125 -3.66 4.98 24.83
CA LEU A 125 -3.27 6.16 24.05
C LEU A 125 -2.21 5.81 22.98
N ARG A 126 -1.16 5.08 23.37
CA ARG A 126 -0.09 4.66 22.46
C ARG A 126 -0.58 3.68 21.39
N LEU A 127 -1.53 2.78 21.73
CA LEU A 127 -2.13 1.85 20.78
C LEU A 127 -3.02 2.59 19.76
N ALA A 128 -3.86 3.54 20.21
CA ALA A 128 -4.67 4.38 19.34
C ALA A 128 -3.79 5.17 18.35
N ARG A 129 -2.71 5.79 18.86
CA ARG A 129 -1.71 6.45 18.02
C ARG A 129 -1.10 5.50 17.00
N PHE A 130 -0.67 4.32 17.43
CA PHE A 130 -0.06 3.35 16.52
C PHE A 130 -1.02 2.93 15.40
N ILE A 131 -2.32 2.81 15.67
CA ILE A 131 -3.32 2.51 14.65
C ILE A 131 -3.41 3.65 13.62
N VAL A 132 -3.38 4.90 14.06
CA VAL A 132 -3.55 6.08 13.19
C VAL A 132 -2.24 6.50 12.52
N GLU A 133 -1.17 6.66 13.30
CA GLU A 133 0.10 7.24 12.86
C GLU A 133 1.11 6.17 12.40
N GLY A 134 1.12 5.01 13.06
CA GLY A 134 2.17 4.00 12.88
C GLY A 134 3.48 4.35 13.57
N ASP A 135 4.58 3.87 13.01
CA ASP A 135 5.94 4.09 13.48
C ASP A 135 6.94 4.30 12.33
N VAL A 136 6.43 4.56 11.13
CA VAL A 136 7.24 4.98 9.98
C VAL A 136 7.52 6.48 10.09
N ASP A 137 8.77 6.86 9.90
CA ASP A 137 9.17 8.26 9.78
C ASP A 137 8.94 8.72 8.31
N TRP A 138 7.72 9.19 8.03
CA TRP A 138 7.34 9.61 6.69
C TRP A 138 8.12 10.82 6.18
N LYS A 139 8.63 11.67 7.09
CA LYS A 139 9.53 12.77 6.72
C LYS A 139 10.86 12.23 6.20
N LEU A 140 11.41 11.20 6.87
CA LEU A 140 12.61 10.53 6.39
C LEU A 140 12.38 9.80 5.06
N VAL A 141 11.19 9.20 4.85
CA VAL A 141 10.81 8.61 3.56
C VAL A 141 10.86 9.69 2.47
N GLN A 142 10.23 10.85 2.68
CA GLN A 142 10.27 11.96 1.70
C GLN A 142 11.68 12.44 1.42
N GLN A 143 12.53 12.59 2.44
CA GLN A 143 13.92 12.97 2.28
C GLN A 143 14.71 11.98 1.43
N LYS A 144 14.49 10.67 1.64
CA LYS A 144 15.12 9.62 0.83
C LYS A 144 14.63 9.62 -0.62
N LEU A 145 13.34 9.86 -0.85
CA LEU A 145 12.80 10.00 -2.22
C LEU A 145 13.42 11.21 -2.94
N ALA A 146 13.55 12.35 -2.26
CA ALA A 146 14.22 13.54 -2.82
C ALA A 146 15.68 13.26 -3.20
N LYS A 147 16.41 12.52 -2.36
CA LYS A 147 17.80 12.12 -2.66
C LYS A 147 17.95 11.24 -3.90
N LEU A 148 16.93 10.45 -4.27
CA LEU A 148 16.96 9.68 -5.51
C LEU A 148 17.06 10.59 -6.74
N LYS A 149 16.42 11.77 -6.72
CA LYS A 149 16.55 12.76 -7.78
C LYS A 149 17.97 13.31 -7.87
N GLU A 150 18.57 13.65 -6.73
CA GLU A 150 19.90 14.25 -6.66
C GLU A 150 21.02 13.28 -7.05
N GLN A 151 20.91 12.00 -6.65
CA GLN A 151 21.97 11.01 -6.78
C GLN A 151 21.86 10.13 -8.02
N GLU A 152 20.62 9.84 -8.47
CA GLU A 152 20.34 8.82 -9.50
C GLU A 152 19.48 9.38 -10.66
N ASP A 153 19.15 10.68 -10.63
CA ASP A 153 18.24 11.34 -11.58
C ASP A 153 16.86 10.63 -11.71
N ILE A 154 16.37 10.10 -10.58
CA ILE A 154 15.08 9.42 -10.50
C ILE A 154 14.03 10.40 -9.98
N ASP A 155 13.02 10.70 -10.80
CA ASP A 155 11.91 11.62 -10.47
C ASP A 155 10.87 10.97 -9.55
N ALA A 156 11.29 10.47 -8.38
CA ALA A 156 10.42 9.79 -7.43
C ALA A 156 9.53 10.78 -6.68
N VAL A 157 8.21 10.70 -6.89
CA VAL A 157 7.22 11.55 -6.24
C VAL A 157 6.15 10.72 -5.55
N TRP A 158 5.93 11.02 -4.27
CA TRP A 158 4.83 10.47 -3.49
C TRP A 158 4.25 11.57 -2.59
N GLU A 159 3.01 11.98 -2.85
CA GLU A 159 2.26 12.85 -1.94
C GLU A 159 1.77 12.02 -0.75
N MET A 160 2.41 12.24 0.39
CA MET A 160 2.08 11.56 1.62
C MET A 160 1.33 12.51 2.55
N HIS A 161 0.24 12.02 3.12
CA HIS A 161 -0.55 12.74 4.12
C HIS A 161 -0.55 11.96 5.44
N PRO A 162 0.59 11.93 6.18
CA PRO A 162 0.66 11.27 7.47
C PRO A 162 -0.37 11.87 8.43
N LYS A 163 -1.10 11.00 9.12
CA LYS A 163 -2.11 11.42 10.08
C LYS A 163 -1.50 11.55 11.46
N THR A 164 -2.06 12.45 12.25
CA THR A 164 -1.77 12.61 13.68
C THR A 164 -3.01 12.25 14.49
N PHE A 165 -2.83 11.57 15.59
CA PHE A 165 -3.91 11.21 16.50
C PHE A 165 -4.24 12.39 17.43
N HIS A 166 -5.48 12.89 17.35
CA HIS A 166 -5.96 14.02 18.13
C HIS A 166 -7.21 13.69 18.96
N ASP A 167 -7.89 12.56 18.71
CA ASP A 167 -9.18 12.21 19.30
C ASP A 167 -9.05 11.70 20.76
N LEU A 168 -8.65 12.58 21.67
CA LEU A 168 -8.56 12.27 23.10
C LEU A 168 -9.94 12.09 23.73
N ASP A 169 -10.93 12.85 23.29
CA ASP A 169 -12.28 12.79 23.86
C ASP A 169 -13.00 11.49 23.50
N GLY A 170 -12.85 11.04 22.24
CA GLY A 170 -13.31 9.71 21.84
C GLY A 170 -12.63 8.58 22.61
N LEU A 171 -11.31 8.70 22.88
CA LEU A 171 -10.56 7.76 23.69
C LEU A 171 -11.07 7.72 25.14
N ILE A 172 -11.31 8.89 25.75
CA ILE A 172 -11.85 9.02 27.11
C ILE A 172 -13.24 8.37 27.18
N THR A 173 -14.12 8.71 26.26
CA THR A 173 -15.48 8.17 26.18
C THR A 173 -15.44 6.63 26.05
N ALA A 174 -14.57 6.10 25.22
CA ALA A 174 -14.41 4.66 25.03
C ALA A 174 -13.91 3.96 26.31
N ALA A 175 -12.98 4.59 27.04
CA ALA A 175 -12.49 4.07 28.32
C ALA A 175 -13.58 4.12 29.41
N GLN A 176 -14.38 5.18 29.46
CA GLN A 176 -15.49 5.31 30.41
C GLN A 176 -16.59 4.28 30.15
N GLN A 177 -16.99 4.10 28.89
CA GLN A 177 -18.08 3.22 28.48
C GLN A 177 -17.67 1.75 28.32
N GLY A 178 -16.39 1.43 28.25
CA GLY A 178 -15.90 0.08 27.99
C GLY A 178 -15.99 -0.35 26.52
N ASN A 179 -16.13 0.59 25.59
CA ASN A 179 -16.24 0.34 24.15
C ASN A 179 -14.87 0.30 23.43
N ILE A 180 -13.85 -0.23 24.11
CA ILE A 180 -12.44 -0.19 23.69
C ILE A 180 -12.26 -0.74 22.27
N ARG A 181 -12.79 -1.95 22.03
CA ARG A 181 -12.63 -2.63 20.72
C ARG A 181 -13.34 -1.88 19.59
N ALA A 182 -14.54 -1.39 19.83
CA ALA A 182 -15.30 -0.64 18.83
C ALA A 182 -14.58 0.67 18.46
N TYR A 183 -14.09 1.40 19.48
CA TYR A 183 -13.33 2.61 19.27
C TYR A 183 -12.04 2.37 18.48
N LEU A 184 -11.19 1.42 18.89
CA LEU A 184 -9.96 1.10 18.15
C LEU A 184 -10.25 0.66 16.71
N THR A 185 -11.35 -0.06 16.48
CA THR A 185 -11.79 -0.46 15.14
C THR A 185 -12.19 0.76 14.29
N SER A 186 -12.80 1.78 14.89
CA SER A 186 -13.19 3.00 14.16
C SER A 186 -11.99 3.79 13.62
N LEU A 187 -10.82 3.63 14.23
CA LEU A 187 -9.57 4.30 13.84
C LEU A 187 -8.84 3.63 12.66
N ILE A 188 -9.24 2.41 12.27
CA ILE A 188 -8.52 1.63 11.24
C ILE A 188 -8.62 2.31 9.88
N PRO A 189 -7.49 2.63 9.22
CA PRO A 189 -7.47 3.20 7.88
C PRO A 189 -7.73 2.13 6.81
N LEU A 190 -8.30 2.48 5.65
CA LEU A 190 -8.63 1.56 4.54
C LEU A 190 -9.16 0.20 5.05
N GLU A 191 -10.20 0.23 5.86
CA GLU A 191 -10.62 -0.86 6.74
C GLU A 191 -10.68 -2.23 6.06
N SER A 192 -11.24 -2.32 4.86
CA SER A 192 -11.35 -3.58 4.11
C SER A 192 -9.98 -4.13 3.72
N ARG A 193 -9.10 -3.29 3.16
CA ARG A 193 -7.72 -3.65 2.77
C ARG A 193 -6.89 -4.01 3.99
N TYR A 194 -6.95 -3.20 5.03
CA TYR A 194 -6.25 -3.43 6.30
C TYR A 194 -6.61 -4.78 6.91
N ARG A 195 -7.91 -5.09 7.07
CA ARG A 195 -8.38 -6.38 7.61
C ARG A 195 -7.91 -7.57 6.79
N SER A 196 -7.95 -7.45 5.47
CA SER A 196 -7.46 -8.49 4.56
C SER A 196 -5.96 -8.74 4.73
N LEU A 197 -5.16 -7.68 4.86
CA LEU A 197 -3.72 -7.78 5.13
C LEU A 197 -3.41 -8.34 6.53
N ILE A 198 -4.18 -7.99 7.56
CA ILE A 198 -4.05 -8.58 8.90
C ILE A 198 -4.32 -10.07 8.89
N LYS A 199 -5.42 -10.51 8.24
CA LYS A 199 -5.72 -11.93 8.08
C LYS A 199 -4.59 -12.67 7.38
N LEU A 200 -4.06 -12.06 6.31
CA LEU A 200 -2.91 -12.59 5.58
C LEU A 200 -1.66 -12.69 6.47
N LEU A 201 -1.35 -11.63 7.22
CA LEU A 201 -0.20 -11.60 8.15
C LEU A 201 -0.29 -12.70 9.21
N GLN A 202 -1.47 -12.87 9.81
CA GLN A 202 -1.71 -13.94 10.79
C GLN A 202 -1.49 -15.33 10.18
N ASN A 203 -1.96 -15.55 8.95
CA ASN A 203 -1.75 -16.80 8.25
C ASN A 203 -0.25 -17.05 8.02
N TYR A 204 0.48 -16.07 7.48
CA TYR A 204 1.90 -16.22 7.18
C TYR A 204 2.75 -16.44 8.45
N ARG A 205 2.41 -15.79 9.55
CA ARG A 205 3.10 -16.01 10.85
C ARG A 205 2.88 -17.39 11.45
N ARG A 206 1.70 -18.00 11.24
CA ARG A 206 1.47 -19.39 11.67
C ARG A 206 2.32 -20.40 10.91
N MET A 207 2.75 -20.03 9.72
CA MET A 207 3.36 -20.89 8.72
C MET A 207 4.89 -20.77 8.61
N ASP A 208 5.51 -19.89 9.41
CA ASP A 208 6.94 -19.57 9.32
C ASP A 208 7.89 -20.76 9.60
N ARG A 209 7.34 -21.92 9.97
CA ARG A 209 8.06 -23.15 10.30
C ARG A 209 7.92 -24.26 9.24
N PHE A 210 7.56 -23.91 8.00
CA PHE A 210 7.39 -24.92 6.96
C PHE A 210 8.74 -25.53 6.53
N PRO A 211 8.85 -26.88 6.44
CA PRO A 211 10.09 -27.55 6.03
C PRO A 211 10.47 -27.17 4.60
N LYS A 212 11.78 -27.08 4.32
CA LYS A 212 12.27 -26.83 2.97
C LYS A 212 11.92 -27.99 2.05
N ILE A 213 11.48 -27.68 0.84
CA ILE A 213 11.26 -28.63 -0.25
C ILE A 213 12.62 -28.94 -0.87
N PRO A 214 13.13 -30.20 -0.85
CA PRO A 214 14.41 -30.52 -1.44
C PRO A 214 14.36 -30.47 -2.98
N TYR A 215 15.41 -29.95 -3.61
CA TYR A 215 15.61 -30.04 -5.05
C TYR A 215 16.67 -31.12 -5.36
N THR A 216 16.28 -32.19 -6.08
CA THR A 216 17.12 -33.37 -6.35
C THR A 216 17.68 -33.39 -7.78
N GLY A 217 17.57 -32.25 -8.52
CA GLY A 217 18.00 -32.17 -9.92
C GLY A 217 16.89 -32.53 -10.92
N ASN A 218 15.89 -33.32 -10.52
CA ASN A 218 14.84 -33.77 -11.41
C ASN A 218 13.62 -32.83 -11.41
N VAL A 219 13.13 -32.51 -12.59
CA VAL A 219 11.84 -31.84 -12.80
C VAL A 219 10.72 -32.83 -12.51
N ILE A 220 9.64 -32.39 -11.81
CA ILE A 220 8.44 -33.18 -11.58
C ILE A 220 7.32 -32.66 -12.48
N LYS A 221 6.66 -33.55 -13.21
CA LYS A 221 5.63 -33.27 -14.22
C LYS A 221 4.31 -33.91 -13.84
N PRO A 222 3.18 -33.51 -14.48
CA PRO A 222 1.90 -34.19 -14.33
C PRO A 222 2.02 -35.71 -14.57
N GLY A 223 1.45 -36.49 -13.67
CA GLY A 223 1.50 -37.95 -13.65
C GLY A 223 2.66 -38.53 -12.81
N ASP A 224 3.65 -37.75 -12.43
CA ASP A 224 4.74 -38.22 -11.59
C ASP A 224 4.30 -38.49 -10.15
N TYR A 225 5.00 -39.42 -9.49
CA TYR A 225 4.85 -39.76 -8.08
C TYR A 225 6.15 -39.40 -7.33
N SER A 226 6.05 -38.61 -6.25
CA SER A 226 7.20 -38.23 -5.44
C SER A 226 6.79 -37.77 -4.04
N PRO A 227 7.51 -38.13 -2.97
CA PRO A 227 7.27 -37.60 -1.61
C PRO A 227 7.37 -36.08 -1.51
N ARG A 228 8.07 -35.44 -2.45
CA ARG A 228 8.16 -33.98 -2.52
C ARG A 228 6.82 -33.32 -2.89
N ILE A 229 5.94 -34.03 -3.58
CA ILE A 229 4.65 -33.50 -4.03
C ILE A 229 3.76 -33.17 -2.84
N GLU A 230 3.73 -34.02 -1.81
CA GLU A 230 3.01 -33.76 -0.57
C GLU A 230 3.44 -32.42 0.08
N LEU A 231 4.76 -32.19 0.16
CA LEU A 231 5.29 -30.92 0.69
C LEU A 231 4.89 -29.73 -0.19
N ILE A 232 4.92 -29.89 -1.52
CA ILE A 232 4.53 -28.84 -2.46
C ILE A 232 3.04 -28.52 -2.34
N LYS A 233 2.17 -29.54 -2.28
CA LYS A 233 0.72 -29.37 -2.06
C LYS A 233 0.45 -28.60 -0.76
N LYS A 234 1.05 -29.04 0.36
CA LYS A 234 0.96 -28.34 1.66
C LYS A 234 1.45 -26.89 1.55
N ARG A 235 2.58 -26.65 0.87
CA ARG A 235 3.14 -25.29 0.70
C ARG A 235 2.22 -24.41 -0.13
N LEU A 236 1.61 -24.91 -1.18
CA LEU A 236 0.68 -24.19 -2.03
C LEU A 236 -0.69 -23.98 -1.36
N GLN A 237 -1.13 -24.87 -0.46
CA GLN A 237 -2.31 -24.61 0.40
C GLN A 237 -2.10 -23.38 1.28
N ILE A 238 -0.91 -23.26 1.85
CA ILE A 238 -0.51 -22.12 2.70
C ILE A 238 -0.69 -20.79 1.96
N THR A 239 -0.31 -20.74 0.69
CA THR A 239 -0.39 -19.53 -0.13
C THR A 239 -1.75 -19.33 -0.81
N GLY A 240 -2.68 -20.27 -0.60
CA GLY A 240 -4.02 -20.25 -1.19
C GLY A 240 -4.07 -20.69 -2.65
N ASP A 241 -2.98 -21.25 -3.19
CA ASP A 241 -2.93 -21.72 -4.57
C ASP A 241 -3.51 -23.13 -4.73
N TYR A 242 -3.29 -24.01 -3.74
CA TYR A 242 -3.88 -25.35 -3.69
C TYR A 242 -5.13 -25.32 -2.80
N PRO A 243 -6.25 -25.97 -3.21
CA PRO A 243 -7.49 -25.91 -2.43
C PRO A 243 -7.33 -26.50 -1.03
N ALA A 244 -7.95 -25.86 -0.03
CA ALA A 244 -7.82 -26.29 1.37
C ALA A 244 -8.45 -27.65 1.67
N ASN A 245 -9.42 -28.06 0.87
CA ASN A 245 -10.17 -29.32 0.98
C ASN A 245 -9.73 -30.40 -0.03
N ALA A 246 -8.67 -30.14 -0.81
CA ALA A 246 -8.13 -31.12 -1.74
C ALA A 246 -7.14 -32.07 -1.04
N ASP A 247 -7.05 -33.30 -1.55
CA ASP A 247 -6.20 -34.35 -0.99
C ASP A 247 -4.72 -33.99 -1.07
N ILE A 248 -4.02 -34.32 0.00
CA ILE A 248 -2.58 -34.15 0.12
C ILE A 248 -1.93 -35.53 0.03
N ASP A 249 -1.50 -35.88 -1.17
CA ASP A 249 -0.81 -37.12 -1.49
C ASP A 249 0.49 -36.87 -2.27
N ASN A 250 1.13 -37.93 -2.74
CA ASN A 250 2.40 -37.90 -3.47
C ASN A 250 2.24 -37.90 -5.00
N THR A 251 1.00 -37.72 -5.52
CA THR A 251 0.72 -37.77 -6.96
C THR A 251 0.61 -36.38 -7.56
N PHE A 252 1.25 -36.16 -8.70
CA PHE A 252 1.14 -34.90 -9.45
C PHE A 252 -0.14 -34.94 -10.32
N ASP A 253 -1.27 -34.53 -9.74
CA ASP A 253 -2.56 -34.45 -10.40
C ASP A 253 -2.79 -33.10 -11.13
N GLU A 254 -3.88 -33.01 -11.86
CA GLU A 254 -4.27 -31.78 -12.57
C GLU A 254 -4.61 -30.63 -11.60
N THR A 255 -5.06 -30.94 -10.38
CA THR A 255 -5.32 -29.92 -9.33
C THR A 255 -4.02 -29.25 -8.91
N LEU A 256 -2.94 -30.03 -8.74
CA LEU A 256 -1.61 -29.49 -8.46
C LEU A 256 -1.06 -28.69 -9.63
N ARG A 257 -1.25 -29.16 -10.88
CA ARG A 257 -0.82 -28.41 -12.08
C ARG A 257 -1.46 -27.02 -12.14
N LYS A 258 -2.77 -26.95 -11.94
CA LYS A 258 -3.52 -25.68 -11.88
C LYS A 258 -3.05 -24.79 -10.73
N ALA A 259 -2.71 -25.36 -9.59
CA ALA A 259 -2.18 -24.62 -8.45
C ALA A 259 -0.80 -24.03 -8.75
N ILE A 260 0.10 -24.81 -9.37
CA ILE A 260 1.43 -24.36 -9.79
C ILE A 260 1.31 -23.24 -10.81
N LEU A 261 0.48 -23.38 -11.84
CA LEU A 261 0.24 -22.32 -12.84
C LEU A 261 -0.26 -21.01 -12.20
N ARG A 262 -1.18 -21.11 -11.22
CA ARG A 262 -1.65 -19.93 -10.46
C ARG A 262 -0.52 -19.29 -9.68
N TYR A 263 0.27 -20.10 -8.97
CA TYR A 263 1.43 -19.62 -8.22
C TYR A 263 2.43 -18.94 -9.13
N GLN A 264 2.82 -19.58 -10.24
CA GLN A 264 3.76 -19.04 -11.22
C GLN A 264 3.28 -17.70 -11.77
N LYS A 265 2.04 -17.59 -12.22
CA LYS A 265 1.44 -16.32 -12.70
C LYS A 265 1.47 -15.22 -11.63
N ARG A 266 1.09 -15.54 -10.38
CA ARG A 266 1.07 -14.58 -9.28
C ARG A 266 2.46 -14.02 -8.94
N TYR A 267 3.47 -14.88 -9.03
CA TYR A 267 4.86 -14.50 -8.74
C TYR A 267 5.64 -14.08 -9.99
N LEU A 268 4.93 -13.87 -11.10
CA LEU A 268 5.53 -13.48 -12.38
C LEU A 268 6.63 -14.46 -12.82
N LEU A 269 6.45 -15.76 -12.60
CA LEU A 269 7.28 -16.83 -13.15
C LEU A 269 6.73 -17.27 -14.50
N GLU A 270 7.57 -17.91 -15.31
CA GLU A 270 7.09 -18.59 -16.52
C GLU A 270 6.04 -19.64 -16.16
N PRO A 271 4.82 -19.59 -16.73
CA PRO A 271 3.72 -20.48 -16.36
C PRO A 271 3.84 -21.86 -17.01
N THR A 272 4.86 -22.62 -16.66
CA THR A 272 5.15 -23.95 -17.21
C THR A 272 4.25 -25.05 -16.66
N GLY A 273 3.70 -24.88 -15.46
CA GLY A 273 2.90 -25.89 -14.77
C GLY A 273 3.68 -27.11 -14.27
N ILE A 274 5.02 -27.02 -14.20
CA ILE A 274 5.91 -28.08 -13.72
C ILE A 274 6.68 -27.62 -12.48
N VAL A 275 7.29 -28.59 -11.75
CA VAL A 275 8.16 -28.31 -10.60
C VAL A 275 9.61 -28.38 -11.04
N ASP A 276 10.17 -27.24 -11.36
CA ASP A 276 11.58 -27.06 -11.71
C ASP A 276 12.39 -26.43 -10.56
N LYS A 277 13.68 -26.20 -10.79
CA LYS A 277 14.58 -25.54 -9.84
C LYS A 277 14.08 -24.16 -9.44
N THR A 278 13.54 -23.41 -10.39
CA THR A 278 13.04 -22.05 -10.19
C THR A 278 11.84 -22.05 -9.26
N LEU A 279 10.86 -22.91 -9.52
CA LEU A 279 9.68 -23.03 -8.67
C LEU A 279 10.05 -23.47 -7.25
N VAL A 280 10.91 -24.47 -7.09
CA VAL A 280 11.37 -24.94 -5.76
C VAL A 280 12.08 -23.83 -5.00
N TRP A 281 12.92 -23.04 -5.66
CA TRP A 281 13.59 -21.90 -5.05
C TRP A 281 12.59 -20.85 -4.55
N TYR A 282 11.55 -20.53 -5.34
CA TYR A 282 10.50 -19.59 -4.95
C TYR A 282 9.65 -20.11 -3.79
N LEU A 283 9.27 -21.40 -3.81
CA LEU A 283 8.52 -22.04 -2.72
C LEU A 283 9.30 -22.06 -1.41
N ASN A 284 10.63 -22.15 -1.48
CA ASN A 284 11.53 -22.19 -0.33
C ASN A 284 11.95 -20.80 0.19
N ARG A 285 11.54 -19.71 -0.46
CA ARG A 285 11.86 -18.37 0.06
C ARG A 285 11.31 -18.20 1.47
N PRO A 286 12.11 -17.63 2.40
CA PRO A 286 11.65 -17.38 3.76
C PRO A 286 10.36 -16.58 3.77
N LEU A 287 9.40 -17.01 4.59
CA LEU A 287 8.13 -16.28 4.77
C LEU A 287 8.36 -14.94 5.47
N THR A 288 9.47 -14.79 6.19
CA THR A 288 9.89 -13.53 6.82
C THR A 288 9.94 -12.36 5.85
N GLU A 289 10.40 -12.55 4.60
CA GLU A 289 10.38 -11.51 3.57
C GLU A 289 8.94 -11.12 3.20
N LYS A 290 8.04 -12.11 3.08
CA LYS A 290 6.63 -11.87 2.81
C LYS A 290 5.93 -11.20 3.97
N ILE A 291 6.24 -11.62 5.20
CA ILE A 291 5.74 -11.00 6.43
C ILE A 291 6.16 -9.53 6.48
N ARG A 292 7.43 -9.21 6.18
CA ARG A 292 7.92 -7.82 6.11
C ARG A 292 7.18 -7.01 5.05
N GLN A 293 7.03 -7.57 3.84
CA GLN A 293 6.29 -6.92 2.76
C GLN A 293 4.83 -6.64 3.15
N ILE A 294 4.13 -7.58 3.83
CA ILE A 294 2.77 -7.36 4.34
C ILE A 294 2.76 -6.22 5.37
N ILE A 295 3.72 -6.20 6.30
CA ILE A 295 3.82 -5.16 7.34
C ILE A 295 4.02 -3.78 6.71
N VAL A 296 4.92 -3.64 5.74
CA VAL A 296 5.12 -2.37 5.01
C VAL A 296 3.82 -1.92 4.32
N ASN A 297 3.06 -2.85 3.74
CA ASN A 297 1.78 -2.51 3.11
C ASN A 297 0.68 -2.15 4.14
N LEU A 298 0.71 -2.71 5.35
CA LEU A 298 -0.12 -2.25 6.47
C LEU A 298 0.26 -0.83 6.90
N ASP A 299 1.54 -0.50 6.96
CA ASP A 299 2.01 0.85 7.29
C ASP A 299 1.53 1.88 6.25
N LYS A 300 1.57 1.54 4.96
CA LYS A 300 1.07 2.42 3.88
C LYS A 300 -0.41 2.76 4.03
N THR A 301 -1.24 1.87 4.59
CA THR A 301 -2.66 2.17 4.77
C THR A 301 -2.91 3.41 5.63
N LYS A 302 -1.97 3.75 6.50
CA LYS A 302 -2.06 4.88 7.43
C LYS A 302 -2.00 6.26 6.76
N LEU A 303 -1.55 6.30 5.50
CA LEU A 303 -1.56 7.50 4.67
C LEU A 303 -2.94 7.85 4.11
N TYR A 304 -3.91 6.92 4.20
CA TYR A 304 -5.20 7.03 3.52
C TYR A 304 -6.37 7.12 4.50
N PRO A 305 -7.57 7.59 4.05
CA PRO A 305 -8.77 7.63 4.88
C PRO A 305 -9.26 6.22 5.27
N LYS A 306 -10.29 6.16 6.11
CA LYS A 306 -10.93 4.90 6.48
C LYS A 306 -11.53 4.17 5.28
N ARG A 307 -12.11 4.93 4.35
CA ARG A 307 -12.67 4.49 3.07
C ARG A 307 -12.42 5.57 2.03
N PHE A 308 -12.28 5.18 0.79
CA PHE A 308 -12.39 6.06 -0.34
C PHE A 308 -13.88 6.34 -0.64
N GLU A 309 -14.15 7.15 -1.63
CA GLU A 309 -15.47 7.56 -2.09
C GLU A 309 -16.30 6.36 -2.58
N ASN A 310 -17.61 6.59 -2.84
CA ASN A 310 -18.48 5.51 -3.34
C ASN A 310 -18.15 5.09 -4.76
N ALA A 311 -17.73 6.05 -5.60
CA ALA A 311 -17.23 5.79 -6.95
C ALA A 311 -15.87 6.45 -7.13
N TYR A 312 -14.88 5.72 -7.62
CA TYR A 312 -13.52 6.21 -7.86
C TYR A 312 -12.72 5.30 -8.78
N VAL A 313 -11.69 5.86 -9.38
CA VAL A 313 -10.64 5.13 -10.11
C VAL A 313 -9.48 4.85 -9.16
N GLU A 314 -8.99 3.61 -9.12
CA GLU A 314 -7.77 3.22 -8.43
C GLU A 314 -6.75 2.69 -9.43
N VAL A 315 -5.56 3.28 -9.47
CA VAL A 315 -4.41 2.72 -10.16
C VAL A 315 -3.44 2.18 -9.14
N ASN A 316 -3.21 0.87 -9.10
CA ASN A 316 -2.17 0.28 -8.26
C ASN A 316 -0.91 0.03 -9.11
N VAL A 317 0.06 0.93 -8.98
CA VAL A 317 1.27 0.98 -9.82
C VAL A 317 2.06 -0.35 -9.83
N PRO A 318 2.39 -1.00 -8.69
CA PRO A 318 3.15 -2.26 -8.72
C PRO A 318 2.37 -3.45 -9.30
N GLU A 319 1.06 -3.31 -9.42
CA GLU A 319 0.19 -4.34 -10.01
C GLU A 319 0.07 -4.21 -11.52
N PHE A 320 0.33 -3.01 -12.07
CA PHE A 320 0.05 -2.63 -13.44
C PHE A 320 -1.45 -2.74 -13.77
N ALA A 321 -2.30 -2.33 -12.84
CA ALA A 321 -3.74 -2.45 -12.97
C ALA A 321 -4.48 -1.19 -12.54
N LEU A 322 -5.55 -0.90 -13.26
CA LEU A 322 -6.55 0.10 -12.96
C LEU A 322 -7.86 -0.59 -12.60
N ARG A 323 -8.55 -0.09 -11.59
CA ARG A 323 -9.91 -0.49 -11.22
C ARG A 323 -10.82 0.73 -11.15
N TYR A 324 -12.05 0.56 -11.59
CA TYR A 324 -13.14 1.45 -11.25
C TYR A 324 -13.99 0.80 -10.17
N TYR A 325 -14.15 1.50 -9.08
CA TYR A 325 -14.96 1.08 -7.95
C TYR A 325 -16.31 1.79 -7.96
N GLU A 326 -17.36 1.06 -7.61
CA GLU A 326 -18.69 1.57 -7.37
C GLU A 326 -19.28 0.87 -6.15
N ASN A 327 -19.77 1.66 -5.17
CA ASN A 327 -20.35 1.15 -3.93
C ASN A 327 -19.48 0.10 -3.22
N GLY A 328 -18.17 0.34 -3.19
CA GLY A 328 -17.18 -0.53 -2.55
C GLY A 328 -16.87 -1.83 -3.29
N ARG A 329 -17.37 -1.99 -4.52
CA ARG A 329 -17.09 -3.16 -5.39
C ARG A 329 -16.33 -2.75 -6.63
N VAL A 330 -15.50 -3.66 -7.13
CA VAL A 330 -14.83 -3.47 -8.42
C VAL A 330 -15.84 -3.73 -9.53
N ALA A 331 -16.26 -2.66 -10.21
CA ALA A 331 -17.15 -2.72 -11.36
C ALA A 331 -16.36 -3.00 -12.66
N PHE A 332 -15.14 -2.46 -12.76
CA PHE A 332 -14.26 -2.68 -13.91
C PHE A 332 -12.80 -2.82 -13.48
N LYS A 333 -12.04 -3.65 -14.20
CA LYS A 333 -10.59 -3.81 -14.03
C LYS A 333 -9.92 -3.96 -15.38
N THR A 334 -8.79 -3.27 -15.56
CA THR A 334 -7.98 -3.35 -16.78
C THR A 334 -6.49 -3.21 -16.45
N ASP A 335 -5.64 -3.58 -17.39
CA ASP A 335 -4.19 -3.42 -17.30
C ASP A 335 -3.76 -2.00 -17.65
N VAL A 336 -2.62 -1.58 -17.10
CA VAL A 336 -2.02 -0.27 -17.41
C VAL A 336 -0.51 -0.38 -17.58
N VAL A 337 0.05 0.51 -18.41
CA VAL A 337 1.48 0.80 -18.45
C VAL A 337 1.76 2.01 -17.57
N VAL A 338 2.81 1.93 -16.76
CA VAL A 338 3.23 2.98 -15.81
C VAL A 338 4.64 3.48 -16.13
N GLY A 339 5.08 4.49 -15.40
CA GLY A 339 6.38 5.11 -15.56
C GLY A 339 7.56 4.16 -15.40
N ARG A 340 8.63 4.45 -16.13
CA ARG A 340 9.94 3.79 -16.01
C ARG A 340 10.52 4.03 -14.62
N ILE A 341 11.57 3.29 -14.25
CA ILE A 341 12.19 3.39 -12.93
C ILE A 341 12.84 4.76 -12.72
N ASP A 342 13.44 5.31 -13.77
CA ASP A 342 14.04 6.65 -13.78
C ASP A 342 13.02 7.78 -13.87
N ARG A 343 11.79 7.49 -14.29
CA ARG A 343 10.64 8.40 -14.39
C ARG A 343 9.39 7.74 -13.82
N PRO A 344 9.35 7.48 -12.51
CA PRO A 344 8.24 6.78 -11.87
C PRO A 344 6.92 7.54 -12.04
N THR A 345 5.82 6.79 -12.15
CA THR A 345 4.50 7.40 -12.00
C THR A 345 4.36 7.98 -10.59
N PRO A 346 4.04 9.27 -10.45
CA PRO A 346 3.77 9.89 -9.16
C PRO A 346 2.63 9.22 -8.41
N ILE A 347 2.76 9.14 -7.09
CA ILE A 347 1.75 8.53 -6.21
C ILE A 347 0.99 9.67 -5.50
N PHE A 348 -0.27 9.86 -5.85
CA PHE A 348 -1.13 10.94 -5.32
C PHE A 348 -2.61 10.64 -5.58
N SER A 349 -3.49 11.49 -5.06
CA SER A 349 -4.93 11.46 -5.31
C SER A 349 -5.38 12.77 -5.93
N ASP A 350 -6.34 12.70 -6.84
CA ASP A 350 -6.91 13.85 -7.55
C ASP A 350 -8.34 13.52 -8.03
N THR A 351 -8.90 14.35 -8.91
CA THR A 351 -10.20 14.13 -9.55
C THR A 351 -10.13 14.25 -11.06
N ILE A 352 -10.74 13.31 -11.77
CA ILE A 352 -10.90 13.38 -13.23
C ILE A 352 -12.02 14.38 -13.53
N ASP A 353 -11.65 15.50 -14.16
CA ASP A 353 -12.55 16.63 -14.43
C ASP A 353 -13.15 16.57 -15.84
N TYR A 354 -12.40 16.03 -16.78
CA TYR A 354 -12.86 15.93 -18.18
C TYR A 354 -12.13 14.81 -18.95
N ILE A 355 -12.79 14.39 -20.03
CA ILE A 355 -12.28 13.43 -21.00
C ILE A 355 -12.06 14.16 -22.34
N VAL A 356 -11.00 13.81 -23.06
CA VAL A 356 -10.76 14.31 -24.41
C VAL A 356 -10.68 13.15 -25.38
N LEU A 357 -11.58 13.12 -26.34
CA LEU A 357 -11.52 12.24 -27.52
C LEU A 357 -10.65 12.90 -28.60
N ASN A 358 -9.96 12.11 -29.41
CA ASN A 358 -9.00 12.58 -30.41
C ASN A 358 -8.03 13.63 -29.84
N PRO A 359 -7.26 13.31 -28.77
CA PRO A 359 -6.41 14.29 -28.13
C PRO A 359 -5.24 14.72 -29.03
N THR A 360 -4.86 15.98 -28.96
CA THR A 360 -3.50 16.39 -29.35
C THR A 360 -2.53 16.06 -28.24
N TRP A 361 -1.29 15.72 -28.57
CA TRP A 361 -0.22 15.55 -27.62
C TRP A 361 0.80 16.70 -27.75
N THR A 362 0.92 17.51 -26.71
CA THR A 362 2.00 18.49 -26.61
C THR A 362 3.16 17.87 -25.86
N ILE A 363 4.31 17.76 -26.50
CA ILE A 363 5.50 17.15 -25.89
C ILE A 363 6.07 18.12 -24.86
N THR A 364 6.28 17.63 -23.63
CA THR A 364 6.82 18.45 -22.53
C THR A 364 8.31 18.73 -22.71
N ASP A 365 8.80 19.82 -22.14
CA ASP A 365 10.21 20.25 -22.21
C ASP A 365 11.18 19.12 -21.80
N ASN A 366 10.85 18.40 -20.71
CA ASN A 366 11.65 17.28 -20.25
C ASN A 366 11.72 16.12 -21.29
N LEU A 367 10.61 15.81 -21.97
CA LEU A 367 10.58 14.79 -23.02
C LEU A 367 11.34 15.23 -24.28
N ILE A 368 11.25 16.52 -24.61
CA ILE A 368 12.02 17.08 -25.73
C ILE A 368 13.52 16.88 -25.48
N LYS A 369 14.00 17.30 -24.30
CA LYS A 369 15.41 17.20 -23.95
C LYS A 369 15.92 15.77 -23.80
N ARG A 370 15.18 14.93 -23.10
CA ARG A 370 15.65 13.58 -22.73
C ARG A 370 15.38 12.49 -23.76
N ASP A 371 14.36 12.67 -24.59
CA ASP A 371 13.93 11.63 -25.54
C ASP A 371 13.93 12.13 -26.99
N LEU A 372 13.33 13.30 -27.28
CA LEU A 372 13.13 13.76 -28.66
C LEU A 372 14.45 14.18 -29.32
N ILE A 373 15.27 15.01 -28.66
CA ILE A 373 16.56 15.46 -29.23
C ILE A 373 17.47 14.27 -29.53
N PRO A 374 17.69 13.30 -28.61
CA PRO A 374 18.45 12.09 -28.92
C PRO A 374 17.85 11.24 -30.06
N THR A 375 16.52 11.25 -30.22
CA THR A 375 15.82 10.53 -31.30
C THR A 375 16.07 11.23 -32.65
N LEU A 376 15.87 12.55 -32.72
CA LEU A 376 16.09 13.34 -33.93
C LEU A 376 17.54 13.29 -34.43
N ARG A 377 18.50 13.10 -33.54
CA ARG A 377 19.92 12.90 -33.94
C ARG A 377 20.14 11.60 -34.67
N LYS A 378 19.30 10.57 -34.45
CA LYS A 378 19.37 9.28 -35.09
C LYS A 378 18.47 9.20 -36.33
N ASP A 379 17.33 9.85 -36.25
CA ASP A 379 16.27 9.86 -37.24
C ASP A 379 15.78 11.30 -37.44
N PRO A 380 16.35 12.03 -38.42
CA PRO A 380 15.97 13.42 -38.72
C PRO A 380 14.53 13.58 -39.22
N TYR A 381 13.93 12.53 -39.76
CA TYR A 381 12.56 12.53 -40.28
C TYR A 381 11.48 12.19 -39.25
N TYR A 382 11.88 11.86 -38.03
CA TYR A 382 11.00 11.43 -36.93
C TYR A 382 9.79 12.34 -36.72
N LEU A 383 9.94 13.67 -36.82
CA LEU A 383 8.83 14.61 -36.67
C LEU A 383 7.79 14.46 -37.78
N GLU A 384 8.24 14.33 -39.01
CA GLU A 384 7.37 14.16 -40.17
C GLU A 384 6.64 12.80 -40.14
N ASP A 385 7.39 11.72 -39.92
CA ASP A 385 6.88 10.36 -39.85
C ASP A 385 5.84 10.14 -38.75
N HIS A 386 5.92 10.96 -37.67
CA HIS A 386 5.00 10.88 -36.52
C HIS A 386 4.00 12.04 -36.44
N ASN A 387 3.81 12.80 -37.56
CA ASN A 387 2.87 13.92 -37.63
C ASN A 387 3.04 14.93 -36.46
N ILE A 388 4.30 15.26 -36.11
CA ILE A 388 4.66 16.20 -35.07
C ILE A 388 4.99 17.56 -35.67
N HIS A 389 4.18 18.56 -35.40
CA HIS A 389 4.34 19.92 -35.84
C HIS A 389 5.04 20.78 -34.79
N VAL A 390 5.91 21.70 -35.24
CA VAL A 390 6.70 22.54 -34.36
C VAL A 390 6.28 24.00 -34.48
N PHE A 391 6.10 24.66 -33.36
CA PHE A 391 5.65 26.06 -33.32
C PHE A 391 6.63 26.92 -32.51
N LEU A 392 6.97 28.09 -33.07
CA LEU A 392 7.59 29.19 -32.32
C LEU A 392 6.53 30.28 -32.10
N GLY A 393 6.04 30.41 -30.88
CA GLY A 393 4.81 31.15 -30.61
C GLY A 393 3.62 30.53 -31.34
N ASN A 394 2.96 31.29 -32.24
CA ASN A 394 1.83 30.81 -33.05
C ASN A 394 2.23 30.45 -34.49
N ARG A 395 3.51 30.57 -34.85
CA ARG A 395 4.00 30.29 -36.21
C ARG A 395 4.57 28.89 -36.25
N GLU A 396 4.12 28.11 -37.21
CA GLU A 396 4.73 26.82 -37.54
C GLU A 396 6.10 27.02 -38.18
N VAL A 397 7.09 26.24 -37.72
CA VAL A 397 8.49 26.35 -38.14
C VAL A 397 9.12 24.95 -38.30
N ASN A 398 10.07 24.83 -39.22
CA ASN A 398 10.94 23.67 -39.28
C ASN A 398 12.11 23.87 -38.30
N VAL A 399 12.42 22.84 -37.52
CA VAL A 399 13.50 22.88 -36.53
C VAL A 399 14.48 21.75 -36.82
N THR A 400 15.76 22.06 -36.82
CA THR A 400 16.86 21.08 -36.94
C THR A 400 17.37 20.67 -35.57
N VAL A 401 18.06 19.52 -35.49
CA VAL A 401 18.70 19.06 -34.24
C VAL A 401 19.66 20.10 -33.69
N ASP A 402 20.47 20.74 -34.55
CA ASP A 402 21.45 21.76 -34.13
C ASP A 402 20.81 22.94 -33.39
N ALA A 403 19.59 23.34 -33.80
CA ALA A 403 18.82 24.37 -33.09
C ALA A 403 18.33 23.95 -31.71
N LEU A 404 18.24 22.65 -31.46
CA LEU A 404 17.77 22.07 -30.19
C LEU A 404 18.91 21.67 -29.24
N GLU A 405 20.09 21.33 -29.75
CA GLU A 405 21.25 20.89 -28.95
C GLU A 405 21.59 21.82 -27.76
N PRO A 406 21.53 23.18 -27.86
CA PRO A 406 21.80 24.05 -26.74
C PRO A 406 20.87 23.84 -25.54
N TYR A 407 19.74 23.19 -25.72
CA TYR A 407 18.73 22.98 -24.67
C TYR A 407 18.84 21.59 -24.02
N GLU A 408 19.47 20.58 -24.65
CA GLU A 408 19.47 19.17 -24.19
C GLU A 408 19.96 19.00 -22.76
N HIS A 409 21.03 19.70 -22.41
CA HIS A 409 21.65 19.63 -21.06
C HIS A 409 21.54 20.95 -20.30
N SER A 410 20.58 21.79 -20.65
CA SER A 410 20.37 23.12 -20.08
C SER A 410 19.09 23.20 -19.28
N ASP A 411 19.10 24.01 -18.21
CA ASP A 411 17.88 24.35 -17.45
C ASP A 411 16.97 25.33 -18.21
N LYS A 412 17.46 25.95 -19.31
CA LYS A 412 16.63 26.83 -20.13
C LYS A 412 15.49 26.09 -20.79
N PRO A 413 14.26 26.62 -20.76
CA PRO A 413 13.14 26.02 -21.46
C PRO A 413 13.37 26.02 -22.98
N VAL A 414 12.92 24.95 -23.66
CA VAL A 414 12.92 24.87 -25.11
C VAL A 414 11.88 25.87 -25.65
N PRO A 415 12.24 26.83 -26.53
CA PRO A 415 11.32 27.87 -26.99
C PRO A 415 10.27 27.36 -28.00
N TYR A 416 10.41 26.13 -28.43
CA TYR A 416 9.54 25.50 -29.42
C TYR A 416 8.48 24.63 -28.75
N ARG A 417 7.24 24.67 -29.26
CA ARG A 417 6.15 23.80 -28.87
C ARG A 417 5.97 22.70 -29.92
N PHE A 418 6.21 21.46 -29.52
CA PHE A 418 6.02 20.27 -30.35
C PHE A 418 4.62 19.69 -30.10
N VAL A 419 3.84 19.51 -31.15
CA VAL A 419 2.45 19.06 -31.08
C VAL A 419 2.21 17.93 -32.08
N GLN A 420 1.86 16.75 -31.57
CA GLN A 420 1.34 15.65 -32.39
C GLN A 420 -0.18 15.80 -32.49
N TYR A 421 -0.67 15.83 -33.71
CA TYR A 421 -2.11 15.94 -34.00
C TYR A 421 -2.84 14.60 -33.75
N PRO A 422 -4.19 14.61 -33.64
CA PRO A 422 -4.98 13.39 -33.55
C PRO A 422 -4.71 12.43 -34.72
N GLY A 423 -4.72 11.13 -34.42
CA GLY A 423 -4.48 10.07 -35.39
C GLY A 423 -4.32 8.73 -34.70
N ASP A 424 -4.25 7.64 -35.47
CA ASP A 424 -4.07 6.30 -34.93
C ASP A 424 -2.64 6.07 -34.42
N ASP A 425 -1.69 6.85 -34.89
CA ASP A 425 -0.29 6.91 -34.53
C ASP A 425 -0.01 7.89 -33.36
N ASN A 426 -1.03 8.60 -32.89
CA ASN A 426 -0.84 9.54 -31.74
C ASN A 426 -0.44 8.78 -30.49
N ALA A 427 0.65 9.19 -29.84
CA ALA A 427 1.19 8.55 -28.63
C ALA A 427 0.18 8.46 -27.46
N LEU A 428 -0.83 9.34 -27.45
CA LEU A 428 -1.93 9.31 -26.47
C LEU A 428 -3.11 8.43 -26.91
N GLY A 429 -3.04 7.81 -28.11
CA GLY A 429 -4.15 7.09 -28.71
C GLY A 429 -5.37 7.99 -28.95
N ARG A 430 -6.56 7.43 -28.83
CA ARG A 430 -7.82 8.09 -29.23
C ARG A 430 -8.57 8.77 -28.08
N ILE A 431 -8.10 8.61 -26.81
CA ILE A 431 -8.79 9.15 -25.63
C ILE A 431 -7.82 9.43 -24.49
N LYS A 432 -8.02 10.53 -23.75
CA LYS A 432 -7.34 10.82 -22.49
C LYS A 432 -8.30 11.31 -21.41
N PHE A 433 -7.95 11.06 -20.13
CA PHE A 433 -8.70 11.44 -18.95
C PHE A 433 -7.86 12.44 -18.16
N MET A 434 -8.39 13.61 -17.94
CA MET A 434 -7.65 14.72 -17.36
C MET A 434 -8.05 14.97 -15.91
N PHE A 435 -7.06 14.91 -15.05
CA PHE A 435 -7.07 15.35 -13.65
C PHE A 435 -5.93 16.37 -13.49
N PRO A 436 -6.22 17.68 -13.59
CA PRO A 436 -5.21 18.72 -13.63
C PRO A 436 -4.35 18.72 -12.36
N ASN A 437 -3.06 18.42 -12.51
CA ASN A 437 -2.12 18.29 -11.41
C ASN A 437 -0.75 18.89 -11.77
N LYS A 438 0.07 19.17 -10.75
CA LYS A 438 1.41 19.77 -10.91
C LYS A 438 2.45 18.84 -11.56
N TYR A 439 2.13 17.55 -11.70
CA TYR A 439 3.04 16.54 -12.27
C TYR A 439 2.82 16.31 -13.77
N SER A 440 1.78 16.93 -14.34
CA SER A 440 1.38 16.75 -15.74
C SER A 440 1.12 15.27 -16.10
N VAL A 441 0.58 14.50 -15.16
CA VAL A 441 0.22 13.09 -15.33
C VAL A 441 -1.27 12.97 -15.64
N TYR A 442 -1.61 12.07 -16.56
CA TYR A 442 -2.99 11.76 -16.93
C TYR A 442 -3.11 10.28 -17.34
N LEU A 443 -4.36 9.77 -17.41
CA LEU A 443 -4.64 8.49 -18.05
C LEU A 443 -4.87 8.72 -19.54
N HIS A 444 -4.41 7.79 -20.37
CA HIS A 444 -4.64 7.87 -21.81
C HIS A 444 -4.60 6.50 -22.48
N ASP A 445 -5.10 6.45 -23.67
CA ASP A 445 -4.96 5.34 -24.59
C ASP A 445 -3.50 5.22 -25.08
N THR A 446 -3.21 4.34 -26.01
CA THR A 446 -1.89 4.18 -26.61
C THR A 446 -2.00 3.62 -28.04
N ASP A 447 -1.15 4.10 -28.91
CA ASP A 447 -0.85 3.53 -30.22
C ASP A 447 -0.22 2.12 -30.09
N ASN A 448 0.65 1.95 -29.10
CA ASN A 448 1.40 0.71 -28.90
C ASN A 448 0.73 -0.23 -27.89
N LYS A 449 -0.29 -0.96 -28.34
CA LYS A 449 -1.02 -1.96 -27.52
C LYS A 449 -0.15 -3.15 -27.10
N ALA A 450 0.95 -3.45 -27.82
CA ALA A 450 1.84 -4.56 -27.49
C ALA A 450 2.53 -4.39 -26.13
N LEU A 451 2.73 -3.15 -25.66
CA LEU A 451 3.29 -2.89 -24.34
C LEU A 451 2.37 -3.37 -23.19
N LEU A 452 1.05 -3.39 -23.42
CA LEU A 452 0.06 -3.84 -22.44
C LEU A 452 0.07 -5.36 -22.25
N THR A 453 0.60 -6.13 -23.20
CA THR A 453 0.76 -7.58 -23.08
C THR A 453 2.03 -8.00 -22.37
N ARG A 454 2.97 -7.06 -22.16
CA ARG A 454 4.24 -7.33 -21.49
C ARG A 454 4.05 -7.68 -20.02
N ARG A 455 4.92 -8.55 -19.52
CA ARG A 455 4.93 -8.97 -18.11
C ARG A 455 5.24 -7.81 -17.14
N TYR A 456 6.22 -6.98 -17.51
CA TYR A 456 6.57 -5.73 -16.82
C TYR A 456 6.12 -4.57 -17.69
N LYS A 457 5.30 -3.70 -17.14
CA LYS A 457 4.68 -2.61 -17.88
C LYS A 457 5.19 -1.24 -17.42
N VAL A 458 6.53 -1.09 -17.35
CA VAL A 458 7.25 0.11 -16.88
C VAL A 458 7.89 0.83 -18.08
N PHE A 459 7.09 1.49 -18.91
CA PHE A 459 7.55 2.04 -20.18
C PHE A 459 7.28 3.53 -20.38
N SER A 460 6.34 4.14 -19.65
CA SER A 460 5.98 5.54 -19.82
C SER A 460 6.97 6.48 -19.11
N SER A 461 6.82 7.77 -19.35
CA SER A 461 7.55 8.84 -18.65
C SER A 461 6.74 9.43 -17.49
N GLY A 462 5.91 8.60 -16.84
CA GLY A 462 5.09 8.96 -15.68
C GLY A 462 3.58 8.86 -15.92
N CYS A 463 3.08 9.18 -17.11
CA CYS A 463 1.68 9.01 -17.49
C CYS A 463 1.25 7.53 -17.50
N ILE A 464 -0.05 7.28 -17.47
CA ILE A 464 -0.61 5.94 -17.32
C ILE A 464 -1.38 5.57 -18.59
N ARG A 465 -0.86 4.57 -19.36
CA ARG A 465 -1.53 4.04 -20.54
C ARG A 465 -2.53 2.98 -20.13
N VAL A 466 -3.76 3.05 -20.63
CA VAL A 466 -4.88 2.19 -20.24
C VAL A 466 -5.21 1.22 -21.36
N ASP A 467 -5.38 -0.08 -21.06
CA ASP A 467 -5.68 -1.11 -22.05
C ASP A 467 -7.09 -0.97 -22.68
N LYS A 468 -8.09 -0.72 -21.84
CA LYS A 468 -9.50 -0.60 -22.27
C LYS A 468 -10.08 0.76 -21.91
N PRO A 469 -9.57 1.85 -22.51
CA PRO A 469 -9.91 3.20 -22.06
C PRO A 469 -11.36 3.58 -22.36
N PHE A 470 -11.95 3.10 -23.46
CA PHE A 470 -13.35 3.40 -23.79
C PHE A 470 -14.33 2.74 -22.82
N VAL A 471 -14.02 1.52 -22.32
CA VAL A 471 -14.83 0.90 -21.26
C VAL A 471 -14.74 1.69 -19.96
N LEU A 472 -13.55 2.20 -19.61
CA LEU A 472 -13.38 3.10 -18.47
C LEU A 472 -14.20 4.39 -18.66
N ALA A 473 -14.20 4.96 -19.87
CA ALA A 473 -14.97 6.17 -20.20
C ALA A 473 -16.46 5.96 -19.99
N ASP A 474 -16.99 4.81 -20.42
CA ASP A 474 -18.42 4.49 -20.24
C ASP A 474 -18.82 4.51 -18.76
N PHE A 475 -18.03 3.90 -17.86
CA PHE A 475 -18.27 3.95 -16.42
C PHE A 475 -18.21 5.38 -15.85
N ILE A 476 -17.20 6.15 -16.25
CA ILE A 476 -17.02 7.53 -15.79
C ILE A 476 -18.15 8.42 -16.29
N LEU A 477 -18.55 8.31 -17.56
CA LEU A 477 -19.59 9.10 -18.15
C LEU A 477 -20.97 8.79 -17.53
N LYS A 478 -21.28 7.51 -17.29
CA LYS A 478 -22.50 7.11 -16.58
C LYS A 478 -22.58 7.72 -15.18
N TYR A 479 -21.49 7.67 -14.42
CA TYR A 479 -21.44 8.29 -13.10
C TYR A 479 -21.61 9.82 -13.17
N ALA A 480 -21.06 10.45 -14.20
CA ALA A 480 -21.14 11.90 -14.42
C ALA A 480 -22.43 12.36 -15.09
N ASP A 481 -23.42 11.50 -15.22
CA ASP A 481 -24.72 11.80 -15.84
C ASP A 481 -24.59 12.26 -17.30
N LYS A 482 -23.66 11.65 -18.02
CA LYS A 482 -23.40 11.88 -19.44
C LYS A 482 -23.61 10.58 -20.21
N HIS A 483 -24.32 10.67 -21.31
CA HIS A 483 -24.57 9.52 -22.17
C HIS A 483 -24.17 9.87 -23.60
N TYR A 484 -23.42 8.99 -24.23
CA TYR A 484 -23.09 9.00 -25.64
C TYR A 484 -23.37 7.62 -26.18
N SER A 485 -24.07 7.53 -27.30
CA SER A 485 -24.23 6.26 -28.02
C SER A 485 -22.91 5.85 -28.67
N GLU A 486 -22.78 4.59 -29.01
CA GLU A 486 -21.62 4.06 -29.72
C GLU A 486 -21.42 4.80 -31.06
N GLU A 487 -22.53 5.06 -31.80
CA GLU A 487 -22.53 5.82 -33.05
C GLU A 487 -22.03 7.27 -32.87
N GLU A 488 -22.45 7.96 -31.79
CA GLU A 488 -21.96 9.32 -31.49
C GLU A 488 -20.45 9.32 -31.21
N ILE A 489 -19.96 8.34 -30.44
CA ILE A 489 -18.52 8.21 -30.18
C ILE A 489 -17.76 7.92 -31.48
N GLU A 490 -18.25 6.99 -32.33
CA GLU A 490 -17.62 6.67 -33.62
C GLU A 490 -17.58 7.90 -34.53
N ASN A 491 -18.65 8.68 -34.63
CA ASN A 491 -18.68 9.91 -35.42
C ASN A 491 -17.66 10.95 -34.92
N ILE A 492 -17.56 11.15 -33.58
CA ILE A 492 -16.55 12.04 -33.00
C ILE A 492 -15.13 11.54 -33.35
N LEU A 493 -14.89 10.23 -33.24
CA LEU A 493 -13.58 9.65 -33.53
C LEU A 493 -13.24 9.79 -35.04
N TYR A 494 -14.22 9.62 -35.92
CA TYR A 494 -14.06 9.76 -37.37
C TYR A 494 -13.69 11.20 -37.79
N GLU A 495 -14.27 12.22 -37.13
CA GLU A 495 -13.93 13.62 -37.42
C GLU A 495 -12.45 13.95 -37.14
N ASN A 496 -11.75 13.13 -36.39
CA ASN A 496 -10.34 13.27 -36.04
C ASN A 496 -9.97 14.66 -35.48
N LYS A 497 -10.91 15.30 -34.75
CA LYS A 497 -10.71 16.60 -34.10
C LYS A 497 -10.83 16.44 -32.59
N PRO A 498 -10.06 17.20 -31.79
CA PRO A 498 -10.17 17.16 -30.35
C PRO A 498 -11.59 17.50 -29.87
N PHE A 499 -12.21 16.59 -29.13
CA PHE A 499 -13.53 16.77 -28.53
C PHE A 499 -13.46 16.58 -27.01
N THR A 500 -13.83 17.63 -26.27
CA THR A 500 -13.71 17.63 -24.79
C THR A 500 -15.08 17.45 -24.13
N VAL A 501 -15.18 16.42 -23.30
CA VAL A 501 -16.33 16.15 -22.45
C VAL A 501 -16.03 16.53 -21.01
N ARG A 502 -16.55 17.67 -20.53
CA ARG A 502 -16.44 18.05 -19.13
C ARG A 502 -17.44 17.24 -18.31
N LEU A 503 -16.95 16.70 -17.17
CA LEU A 503 -17.77 15.91 -16.26
C LEU A 503 -18.58 16.84 -15.35
N LYS A 504 -19.87 16.60 -15.23
CA LYS A 504 -20.76 17.33 -14.29
C LYS A 504 -20.41 16.97 -12.84
N HIS A 505 -20.03 15.72 -12.63
CA HIS A 505 -19.57 15.19 -11.35
C HIS A 505 -18.15 14.60 -11.59
N PRO A 506 -17.08 15.31 -11.15
CA PRO A 506 -15.72 14.82 -11.24
C PRO A 506 -15.56 13.48 -10.52
N VAL A 507 -14.73 12.60 -11.06
CA VAL A 507 -14.51 11.25 -10.51
C VAL A 507 -13.18 11.20 -9.77
N PRO A 508 -13.16 10.88 -8.47
CA PRO A 508 -11.91 10.71 -7.73
C PRO A 508 -10.99 9.66 -8.37
N ILE A 509 -9.69 9.95 -8.38
CA ILE A 509 -8.65 9.03 -8.80
C ILE A 509 -7.58 8.91 -7.72
N HIS A 510 -7.20 7.68 -7.39
CA HIS A 510 -6.14 7.36 -6.45
C HIS A 510 -5.06 6.56 -7.15
N ILE A 511 -3.88 7.15 -7.33
CA ILE A 511 -2.69 6.45 -7.80
C ILE A 511 -1.94 5.95 -6.58
N LEU A 512 -1.89 4.62 -6.40
CA LEU A 512 -1.45 3.96 -5.19
C LEU A 512 -0.22 3.08 -5.45
N TYR A 513 0.49 2.74 -4.36
CA TYR A 513 1.65 1.87 -4.41
C TYR A 513 1.55 0.75 -3.37
N PHE A 514 0.72 -0.27 -3.65
CA PHE A 514 0.59 -1.45 -2.80
C PHE A 514 1.21 -2.68 -3.49
N THR A 515 2.29 -3.19 -2.93
CA THR A 515 2.98 -4.38 -3.42
C THR A 515 2.36 -5.68 -2.90
N VAL A 516 1.47 -5.59 -1.90
CA VAL A 516 0.68 -6.72 -1.41
C VAL A 516 -0.80 -6.34 -1.37
N TYR A 517 -1.63 -7.18 -1.95
CA TYR A 517 -3.09 -7.07 -1.85
C TYR A 517 -3.74 -8.46 -1.86
N VAL A 518 -5.00 -8.52 -1.43
CA VAL A 518 -5.80 -9.74 -1.40
C VAL A 518 -7.01 -9.55 -2.33
N GLU A 519 -7.17 -10.42 -3.31
CA GLU A 519 -8.31 -10.41 -4.23
C GLU A 519 -8.97 -11.79 -4.21
N LYS A 520 -10.28 -11.85 -3.95
CA LYS A 520 -11.06 -13.11 -3.83
C LYS A 520 -10.40 -14.13 -2.90
N GLY A 521 -9.83 -13.67 -1.77
CA GLY A 521 -9.18 -14.51 -0.77
C GLY A 521 -7.76 -14.96 -1.12
N VAL A 522 -7.25 -14.64 -2.30
CA VAL A 522 -5.90 -14.98 -2.77
C VAL A 522 -4.96 -13.80 -2.55
N ALA A 523 -3.78 -14.08 -1.98
CA ALA A 523 -2.75 -13.07 -1.77
C ALA A 523 -1.87 -12.86 -3.01
N TYR A 524 -1.66 -11.63 -3.38
CA TYR A 524 -0.78 -11.24 -4.47
C TYR A 524 0.39 -10.43 -3.93
N PHE A 525 1.60 -10.84 -4.30
CA PHE A 525 2.85 -10.16 -3.95
C PHE A 525 3.51 -9.65 -5.23
N LYS A 526 3.62 -8.36 -5.37
CA LYS A 526 4.23 -7.69 -6.51
C LYS A 526 5.65 -7.23 -6.19
N TYR A 527 6.43 -6.99 -7.23
CA TYR A 527 7.76 -6.41 -7.05
C TYR A 527 7.66 -4.95 -6.60
N ASP A 528 8.59 -4.56 -5.76
CA ASP A 528 8.83 -3.18 -5.37
C ASP A 528 9.62 -2.49 -6.49
N ILE A 529 8.91 -2.14 -7.59
CA ILE A 529 9.52 -1.67 -8.84
C ILE A 529 10.27 -0.34 -8.69
N TYR A 530 9.81 0.51 -7.77
CA TYR A 530 10.41 1.82 -7.47
C TYR A 530 11.18 1.82 -6.13
N MET A 531 11.33 0.66 -5.49
CA MET A 531 12.01 0.47 -4.19
C MET A 531 11.38 1.25 -3.02
N TYR A 532 10.11 1.64 -3.12
CA TYR A 532 9.43 2.40 -2.07
C TYR A 532 9.20 1.58 -0.80
N ASP A 533 8.94 0.28 -0.91
CA ASP A 533 8.81 -0.62 0.25
C ASP A 533 10.11 -0.68 1.05
N LYS A 534 11.24 -0.76 0.35
CA LYS A 534 12.57 -0.78 0.98
C LYS A 534 12.84 0.54 1.72
N ILE A 535 12.53 1.68 1.09
CA ILE A 535 12.69 3.01 1.70
C ILE A 535 11.84 3.12 2.97
N ILE A 536 10.58 2.65 2.94
CA ILE A 536 9.68 2.66 4.09
C ILE A 536 10.21 1.76 5.21
N GLU A 537 10.64 0.53 4.89
CA GLU A 537 11.19 -0.42 5.86
C GLU A 537 12.41 0.18 6.58
N GLU A 538 13.32 0.81 5.84
CA GLU A 538 14.51 1.47 6.39
C GLU A 538 14.21 2.76 7.15
N SER A 539 13.01 3.33 6.99
CA SER A 539 12.54 4.53 7.69
C SER A 539 11.60 4.21 8.87
N THR A 540 11.45 2.92 9.20
CA THR A 540 10.63 2.48 10.34
C THR A 540 11.45 2.51 11.63
N ALA A 541 10.82 2.85 12.76
CA ALA A 541 11.46 2.85 14.07
C ALA A 541 12.09 1.48 14.39
N GLY A 542 13.37 1.47 14.73
CA GLY A 542 14.19 0.26 14.94
C GLY A 542 14.99 -0.18 13.71
N ASN A 543 14.65 0.30 12.51
CA ASN A 543 15.36 -0.03 11.26
C ASN A 543 15.91 1.22 10.56
N LYS A 544 15.91 2.39 11.21
CA LYS A 544 16.34 3.65 10.61
C LYS A 544 17.77 3.56 10.12
N LYS A 545 17.96 3.77 8.81
CA LYS A 545 19.27 3.95 8.17
C LYS A 545 19.32 5.34 7.55
N GLU A 546 20.43 6.04 7.74
CA GLU A 546 20.60 7.41 7.25
C GLU A 546 20.77 7.46 5.73
N THR A 547 21.36 6.43 5.14
CA THR A 547 21.62 6.33 3.71
C THR A 547 20.76 5.22 3.08
N PHE A 548 20.29 5.50 1.86
CA PHE A 548 19.62 4.54 1.00
C PHE A 548 20.55 4.19 -0.17
N GLU A 549 20.95 2.92 -0.28
CA GLU A 549 21.72 2.44 -1.40
C GLU A 549 20.81 1.70 -2.39
N VAL A 550 20.79 2.14 -3.63
CA VAL A 550 20.11 1.45 -4.73
C VAL A 550 20.89 0.18 -5.07
N PRO A 551 20.30 -1.03 -4.96
CA PRO A 551 21.01 -2.25 -5.28
C PRO A 551 21.36 -2.30 -6.76
N ALA A 552 22.65 -2.22 -7.11
CA ALA A 552 23.16 -2.18 -8.49
C ALA A 552 22.61 -3.31 -9.38
N ASN A 553 22.29 -4.48 -8.82
CA ASN A 553 21.72 -5.60 -9.56
C ASN A 553 20.25 -5.44 -9.97
N ARG A 554 19.44 -4.62 -9.28
CA ARG A 554 18.03 -4.42 -9.65
C ARG A 554 17.88 -3.44 -10.81
N LEU A 555 18.66 -2.38 -10.84
CA LEU A 555 18.70 -1.45 -11.97
C LEU A 555 19.21 -2.14 -13.25
N ARG A 556 20.22 -3.03 -13.12
CA ARG A 556 20.73 -3.80 -14.25
C ARG A 556 19.75 -4.84 -14.77
N THR A 557 18.97 -5.51 -13.91
CA THR A 557 17.99 -6.52 -14.31
C THR A 557 16.79 -5.89 -15.01
N VAL A 558 16.34 -4.72 -14.56
CA VAL A 558 15.23 -4.01 -15.19
C VAL A 558 15.72 -3.26 -16.45
N LYS A 559 16.92 -2.67 -16.44
CA LYS A 559 17.56 -2.08 -17.64
C LYS A 559 17.91 -3.14 -18.71
N LYS A 560 18.27 -4.38 -18.32
CA LYS A 560 18.48 -5.49 -19.27
C LYS A 560 17.17 -6.08 -19.82
N ASN A 561 16.06 -5.94 -19.11
CA ASN A 561 14.75 -6.46 -19.51
C ASN A 561 13.81 -5.34 -20.01
N ALA A 562 14.19 -4.08 -19.88
CA ALA A 562 13.61 -3.00 -20.65
C ALA A 562 14.16 -3.13 -22.08
N PRO A 563 13.34 -3.18 -23.12
CA PRO A 563 13.85 -3.11 -24.48
C PRO A 563 14.68 -1.83 -24.57
N GLN A 564 15.93 -1.99 -25.01
CA GLN A 564 16.65 -0.86 -25.58
C GLN A 564 15.73 -0.20 -26.59
N ALA A 565 15.66 1.13 -26.49
CA ALA A 565 15.04 2.05 -27.44
C ALA A 565 14.08 1.42 -28.45
N LEU A 566 12.93 2.05 -28.62
CA LEU A 566 11.96 1.80 -29.68
C LEU A 566 12.46 0.86 -30.78
N PRO A 567 11.80 -0.28 -31.07
CA PRO A 567 12.14 -1.04 -32.27
C PRO A 567 11.98 -0.08 -33.43
N GLN A 568 13.05 0.05 -34.20
CA GLN A 568 12.93 0.42 -35.57
C GLN A 568 12.08 -0.67 -36.24
N GLU A 569 10.84 -0.36 -36.56
CA GLU A 569 10.01 -0.73 -37.71
C GLU A 569 8.60 -0.22 -37.45
#